data_486b64ae5afecb41cdc98b02419b7f04
#
_entry.id   486b64ae5afecb41cdc98b02419b7f04
#
_cell.length_a   1.000
_cell.length_b   1.000
_cell.length_c   1.000
_cell.angle_alpha   90.00
_cell.angle_beta   90.00
_cell.angle_gamma   90.00
#
_symmetry.space_group_name_H-M   'P 1'
#
loop_
_entity.id
_entity.type
_entity.pdbx_description
1 polymer ?
#
loop_
_entity_poly.entity_id
_entity_poly.type
_entity_poly.pdbx_seq_one_letter_code
_entity_poly.pdbx_strand_id
1 'polypeptide(L)'
;MFKNEIANNYDSWYQTPLGTFVDLLETSTALELFSPAHDLHILDAGCGTGNFSIKLCKMGCKVTGIDISEDMLVIAQKKASQERLNASFYKMDIYHLDFPDNYFDGIYSMAAFEFIHHPQDAYNELYRVLKPGGKLLIGAIHKNSAWGRMYEQKGQQDPSSVFHNAALKTTDEMLSLDPDHLLAMRGCVYIPPDAVEQSLTLEEEKRLSQTSEPAFIVALWYKP
;
A
#
# COMPACT_ATOMS: atom_id res chain seq x y z
N MET A 1 4.95 9.83 13.55
CA MET A 1 4.21 9.08 12.57
C MET A 1 2.89 9.82 12.30
N PHE A 2 2.08 9.44 11.35
CA PHE A 2 0.90 10.18 10.82
C PHE A 2 -0.11 10.61 11.89
N LYS A 3 0.07 11.81 12.45
CA LYS A 3 -0.79 12.39 13.49
C LYS A 3 -1.22 13.80 13.12
N ASN A 4 -2.36 14.25 13.67
CA ASN A 4 -2.84 15.61 13.57
C ASN A 4 -2.81 16.17 12.14
N GLU A 5 -2.03 17.23 11.94
CA GLU A 5 -1.95 17.98 10.68
C GLU A 5 -1.43 17.11 9.51
N ILE A 6 -0.51 16.17 9.77
CA ILE A 6 -0.01 15.25 8.74
C ILE A 6 -1.13 14.34 8.23
N ALA A 7 -1.96 13.78 9.14
CA ALA A 7 -3.09 12.95 8.75
C ALA A 7 -4.14 13.76 7.96
N ASN A 8 -4.45 14.97 8.40
CA ASN A 8 -5.42 15.84 7.74
C ASN A 8 -5.00 16.30 6.33
N ASN A 9 -3.68 16.44 6.10
CA ASN A 9 -3.14 16.87 4.82
C ASN A 9 -2.73 15.71 3.91
N TYR A 10 -2.79 14.46 4.39
CA TYR A 10 -2.34 13.29 3.65
C TYR A 10 -3.03 13.15 2.29
N ASP A 11 -4.35 13.28 2.27
CA ASP A 11 -5.14 13.15 1.04
C ASP A 11 -4.95 14.30 0.04
N SER A 12 -4.41 15.44 0.47
CA SER A 12 -4.18 16.59 -0.43
C SER A 12 -3.15 16.28 -1.53
N TRP A 13 -2.17 15.41 -1.23
CA TRP A 13 -1.20 14.99 -2.21
C TRP A 13 -1.85 14.24 -3.39
N TYR A 14 -2.83 13.38 -3.11
CA TYR A 14 -3.58 12.63 -4.13
C TYR A 14 -4.45 13.52 -5.02
N GLN A 15 -4.65 14.80 -4.64
CA GLN A 15 -5.38 15.79 -5.43
C GLN A 15 -4.47 16.58 -6.39
N THR A 16 -3.14 16.46 -6.25
CA THR A 16 -2.19 17.03 -7.20
C THR A 16 -2.18 16.22 -8.50
N PRO A 17 -1.82 16.82 -9.67
CA PRO A 17 -1.71 16.06 -10.93
C PRO A 17 -0.78 14.86 -10.81
N LEU A 18 0.40 15.03 -10.21
CA LEU A 18 1.37 13.97 -10.00
C LEU A 18 0.83 12.89 -9.05
N GLY A 19 0.26 13.28 -7.91
CA GLY A 19 -0.30 12.34 -6.93
C GLY A 19 -1.47 11.53 -7.49
N THR A 20 -2.35 12.17 -8.27
CA THR A 20 -3.45 11.49 -8.97
C THR A 20 -2.92 10.46 -9.98
N PHE A 21 -1.88 10.81 -10.73
CA PHE A 21 -1.29 9.90 -11.72
C PHE A 21 -0.57 8.72 -11.06
N VAL A 22 0.19 8.97 -9.99
CA VAL A 22 0.84 7.91 -9.20
C VAL A 22 -0.20 6.96 -8.60
N ASP A 23 -1.26 7.49 -7.97
CA ASP A 23 -2.36 6.68 -7.42
C ASP A 23 -3.06 5.82 -8.49
N LEU A 24 -3.23 6.35 -9.70
CA LEU A 24 -3.75 5.58 -10.83
C LEU A 24 -2.85 4.38 -11.16
N LEU A 25 -1.54 4.59 -11.26
CA LEU A 25 -0.57 3.54 -11.61
C LEU A 25 -0.47 2.47 -10.53
N GLU A 26 -0.34 2.87 -9.27
CA GLU A 26 -0.28 1.95 -8.12
C GLU A 26 -1.58 1.15 -7.99
N THR A 27 -2.72 1.83 -8.07
CA THR A 27 -4.04 1.20 -7.97
C THR A 27 -4.28 0.22 -9.10
N SER A 28 -4.02 0.61 -10.36
CA SER A 28 -4.24 -0.27 -11.51
C SER A 28 -3.36 -1.51 -11.44
N THR A 29 -2.08 -1.34 -11.10
CA THR A 29 -1.14 -2.47 -10.95
C THR A 29 -1.58 -3.43 -9.85
N ALA A 30 -1.97 -2.91 -8.68
CA ALA A 30 -2.43 -3.73 -7.57
C ALA A 30 -3.73 -4.48 -7.90
N LEU A 31 -4.72 -3.81 -8.49
CA LEU A 31 -6.00 -4.42 -8.84
C LEU A 31 -5.88 -5.44 -9.97
N GLU A 32 -5.03 -5.21 -10.97
CA GLU A 32 -4.75 -6.20 -12.02
C GLU A 32 -4.12 -7.48 -11.47
N LEU A 33 -3.16 -7.36 -10.53
CA LEU A 33 -2.51 -8.50 -9.93
C LEU A 33 -3.45 -9.28 -9.01
N PHE A 34 -4.11 -8.60 -8.10
CA PHE A 34 -4.98 -9.23 -7.11
C PHE A 34 -6.28 -9.74 -7.73
N SER A 35 -6.88 -8.94 -8.61
CA SER A 35 -8.14 -9.24 -9.29
C SER A 35 -9.24 -9.63 -8.28
N PRO A 36 -9.68 -8.70 -7.40
CA PRO A 36 -10.64 -9.03 -6.33
C PRO A 36 -11.98 -9.45 -6.92
N ALA A 37 -12.52 -10.57 -6.43
CA ALA A 37 -13.89 -10.97 -6.73
C ALA A 37 -14.87 -10.22 -5.81
N HIS A 38 -16.13 -10.15 -6.23
CA HIS A 38 -17.21 -9.60 -5.41
C HIS A 38 -17.41 -10.43 -4.12
N ASP A 39 -17.88 -9.79 -3.07
CA ASP A 39 -18.18 -10.38 -1.75
C ASP A 39 -17.00 -10.92 -0.94
N LEU A 40 -15.74 -10.74 -1.39
CA LEU A 40 -14.58 -11.11 -0.59
C LEU A 40 -14.48 -10.26 0.67
N HIS A 41 -14.12 -10.90 1.79
CA HIS A 41 -13.71 -10.20 3.01
C HIS A 41 -12.21 -9.95 2.99
N ILE A 42 -11.83 -8.69 2.81
CA ILE A 42 -10.45 -8.26 2.62
C ILE A 42 -9.96 -7.50 3.84
N LEU A 43 -8.74 -7.82 4.28
CA LEU A 43 -7.97 -6.99 5.22
C LEU A 43 -7.15 -5.96 4.43
N ASP A 44 -7.29 -4.69 4.79
CA ASP A 44 -6.41 -3.59 4.32
C ASP A 44 -5.47 -3.23 5.48
N ALA A 45 -4.24 -3.73 5.43
CA ALA A 45 -3.26 -3.61 6.51
C ALA A 45 -2.37 -2.38 6.34
N GLY A 46 -2.43 -1.45 7.29
CA GLY A 46 -1.86 -0.10 7.15
C GLY A 46 -2.73 0.78 6.26
N CYS A 47 -4.05 0.74 6.47
CA CYS A 47 -5.04 1.34 5.57
C CYS A 47 -4.99 2.89 5.51
N GLY A 48 -4.30 3.54 6.44
CA GLY A 48 -4.21 5.00 6.53
C GLY A 48 -5.59 5.65 6.53
N THR A 49 -5.81 6.62 5.65
CA THR A 49 -7.09 7.32 5.46
C THR A 49 -8.13 6.51 4.69
N GLY A 50 -7.88 5.23 4.41
CA GLY A 50 -8.82 4.29 3.78
C GLY A 50 -8.98 4.44 2.27
N ASN A 51 -8.03 5.04 1.57
CA ASN A 51 -8.14 5.24 0.11
C ASN A 51 -8.29 3.92 -0.65
N PHE A 52 -7.48 2.90 -0.35
CA PHE A 52 -7.61 1.57 -0.94
C PHE A 52 -8.83 0.83 -0.43
N SER A 53 -9.13 0.90 0.86
CA SER A 53 -10.34 0.32 1.45
C SER A 53 -11.60 0.75 0.71
N ILE A 54 -11.72 2.05 0.41
CA ILE A 54 -12.88 2.62 -0.32
C ILE A 54 -12.96 2.07 -1.74
N LYS A 55 -11.82 1.97 -2.44
CA LYS A 55 -11.77 1.42 -3.81
C LYS A 55 -12.24 -0.05 -3.82
N LEU A 56 -11.75 -0.87 -2.89
CA LEU A 56 -12.15 -2.27 -2.75
C LEU A 56 -13.65 -2.42 -2.41
N CYS A 57 -14.17 -1.57 -1.51
CA CYS A 57 -15.60 -1.56 -1.21
C CYS A 57 -16.47 -1.21 -2.43
N LYS A 58 -16.04 -0.24 -3.27
CA LYS A 58 -16.72 0.11 -4.53
C LYS A 58 -16.71 -1.03 -5.55
N MET A 59 -15.78 -1.97 -5.43
CA MET A 59 -15.73 -3.21 -6.21
C MET A 59 -16.57 -4.34 -5.61
N GLY A 60 -17.33 -4.08 -4.53
CA GLY A 60 -18.21 -5.04 -3.90
C GLY A 60 -17.57 -5.89 -2.80
N CYS A 61 -16.36 -5.58 -2.36
CA CYS A 61 -15.73 -6.28 -1.25
C CYS A 61 -16.24 -5.77 0.10
N LYS A 62 -16.22 -6.63 1.12
CA LYS A 62 -16.27 -6.24 2.52
C LYS A 62 -14.85 -5.97 2.99
N VAL A 63 -14.59 -4.82 3.58
CA VAL A 63 -13.21 -4.43 3.97
C VAL A 63 -13.10 -4.23 5.48
N THR A 64 -12.07 -4.82 6.06
CA THR A 64 -11.58 -4.50 7.40
C THR A 64 -10.24 -3.78 7.24
N GLY A 65 -10.19 -2.49 7.59
CA GLY A 65 -8.95 -1.70 7.58
C GLY A 65 -8.31 -1.67 8.97
N ILE A 66 -7.00 -1.80 9.03
CA ILE A 66 -6.23 -1.60 10.26
C ILE A 66 -5.11 -0.58 10.04
N ASP A 67 -4.88 0.24 11.05
CA ASP A 67 -3.75 1.16 11.11
C ASP A 67 -3.36 1.42 12.57
N ILE A 68 -2.10 1.78 12.81
CA ILE A 68 -1.64 2.17 14.15
C ILE A 68 -2.04 3.61 14.51
N SER A 69 -2.32 4.44 13.51
CA SER A 69 -2.69 5.86 13.64
C SER A 69 -4.20 6.01 13.79
N GLU A 70 -4.64 6.39 14.99
CA GLU A 70 -6.04 6.69 15.26
C GLU A 70 -6.56 7.89 14.44
N ASP A 71 -5.71 8.91 14.23
CA ASP A 71 -6.08 10.09 13.43
C ASP A 71 -6.39 9.72 11.98
N MET A 72 -5.60 8.78 11.38
CA MET A 72 -5.88 8.24 10.05
C MET A 72 -7.19 7.48 9.99
N LEU A 73 -7.45 6.62 10.99
CA LEU A 73 -8.67 5.80 11.06
C LEU A 73 -9.94 6.65 11.21
N VAL A 74 -9.89 7.76 11.94
CA VAL A 74 -11.01 8.72 12.03
C VAL A 74 -11.38 9.25 10.65
N ILE A 75 -10.39 9.57 9.82
CA ILE A 75 -10.62 10.04 8.44
C ILE A 75 -11.21 8.91 7.58
N ALA A 76 -10.63 7.70 7.67
CA ALA A 76 -11.10 6.53 6.94
C ALA A 76 -12.56 6.20 7.27
N GLN A 77 -12.91 6.16 8.56
CA GLN A 77 -14.26 5.89 9.02
C GLN A 77 -15.26 6.96 8.53
N LYS A 78 -14.85 8.24 8.57
CA LYS A 78 -15.68 9.34 8.07
C LYS A 78 -15.97 9.19 6.58
N LYS A 79 -14.93 8.93 5.77
CA LYS A 79 -15.06 8.74 4.31
C LYS A 79 -15.98 7.56 3.97
N ALA A 80 -15.76 6.40 4.59
CA ALA A 80 -16.58 5.20 4.37
C ALA A 80 -18.03 5.42 4.77
N SER A 81 -18.29 6.09 5.90
CA SER A 81 -19.64 6.41 6.38
C SER A 81 -20.37 7.36 5.44
N GLN A 82 -19.69 8.38 4.91
CA GLN A 82 -20.28 9.33 3.95
C GLN A 82 -20.73 8.65 2.66
N GLU A 83 -19.99 7.62 2.21
CA GLU A 83 -20.31 6.85 1.00
C GLU A 83 -21.13 5.58 1.30
N ARG A 84 -21.50 5.32 2.57
CA ARG A 84 -22.25 4.14 3.03
C ARG A 84 -21.61 2.81 2.60
N LEU A 85 -20.29 2.74 2.68
CA LEU A 85 -19.54 1.55 2.28
C LEU A 85 -19.45 0.51 3.37
N ASN A 86 -19.30 -0.77 2.97
CA ASN A 86 -19.16 -1.91 3.88
C ASN A 86 -17.69 -2.05 4.35
N ALA A 87 -17.24 -1.07 5.14
CA ALA A 87 -15.91 -1.04 5.73
C ALA A 87 -15.96 -0.84 7.25
N SER A 88 -15.04 -1.50 7.95
CA SER A 88 -14.81 -1.33 9.39
C SER A 88 -13.33 -1.05 9.61
N PHE A 89 -13.00 -0.13 10.53
CA PHE A 89 -11.63 0.30 10.78
C PHE A 89 -11.26 0.12 12.24
N TYR A 90 -10.06 -0.45 12.51
CA TYR A 90 -9.60 -0.76 13.86
C TYR A 90 -8.15 -0.31 14.05
N LYS A 91 -7.87 0.28 15.22
CA LYS A 91 -6.51 0.56 15.63
C LYS A 91 -5.83 -0.74 16.04
N MET A 92 -4.81 -1.15 15.28
CA MET A 92 -4.15 -2.42 15.48
C MET A 92 -2.71 -2.35 14.99
N ASP A 93 -1.81 -3.10 15.64
CA ASP A 93 -0.44 -3.27 15.20
C ASP A 93 -0.38 -4.44 14.20
N ILE A 94 0.27 -4.23 13.05
CA ILE A 94 0.41 -5.24 12.00
C ILE A 94 1.15 -6.50 12.47
N TYR A 95 1.98 -6.38 13.53
CA TYR A 95 2.71 -7.51 14.11
C TYR A 95 1.86 -8.39 15.05
N HIS A 96 0.68 -7.92 15.47
CA HIS A 96 -0.21 -8.61 16.42
C HIS A 96 -1.66 -8.32 16.05
N LEU A 97 -2.26 -9.22 15.28
CA LEU A 97 -3.62 -9.06 14.79
C LEU A 97 -4.61 -9.83 15.67
N ASP A 98 -5.59 -9.14 16.22
CA ASP A 98 -6.68 -9.73 17.02
C ASP A 98 -7.74 -10.44 16.15
N PHE A 99 -7.27 -11.17 15.12
CA PHE A 99 -8.10 -12.00 14.25
C PHE A 99 -7.68 -13.46 14.36
N PRO A 100 -8.62 -14.41 14.22
CA PRO A 100 -8.27 -15.83 14.20
C PRO A 100 -7.49 -16.19 12.94
N ASP A 101 -6.82 -17.34 12.97
CA ASP A 101 -6.19 -17.91 11.79
C ASP A 101 -7.22 -18.11 10.67
N ASN A 102 -6.79 -17.92 9.41
CA ASN A 102 -7.62 -18.20 8.25
C ASN A 102 -8.96 -17.44 8.24
N TYR A 103 -8.93 -16.14 8.50
CA TYR A 103 -10.11 -15.32 8.66
C TYR A 103 -10.50 -14.53 7.39
N PHE A 104 -9.51 -13.98 6.67
CA PHE A 104 -9.72 -13.14 5.48
C PHE A 104 -9.56 -13.92 4.18
N ASP A 105 -10.39 -13.59 3.19
CA ASP A 105 -10.30 -14.17 1.83
C ASP A 105 -9.13 -13.58 1.04
N GLY A 106 -8.72 -12.37 1.40
CA GLY A 106 -7.58 -11.69 0.79
C GLY A 106 -7.03 -10.58 1.68
N ILE A 107 -5.78 -10.21 1.43
CA ILE A 107 -5.10 -9.16 2.19
C ILE A 107 -4.42 -8.19 1.23
N TYR A 108 -4.59 -6.91 1.52
CA TYR A 108 -3.88 -5.79 0.89
C TYR A 108 -3.03 -5.05 1.92
N SER A 109 -1.85 -4.61 1.51
CA SER A 109 -1.05 -3.63 2.22
C SER A 109 -0.36 -2.75 1.18
N MET A 110 -0.80 -1.50 1.05
CA MET A 110 -0.29 -0.56 0.04
C MET A 110 0.30 0.66 0.73
N ALA A 111 1.53 1.02 0.36
CA ALA A 111 2.26 2.16 0.88
C ALA A 111 2.34 2.19 2.43
N ALA A 112 2.50 1.02 3.05
CA ALA A 112 2.64 0.86 4.50
C ALA A 112 3.94 0.13 4.89
N PHE A 113 4.43 -0.79 4.05
CA PHE A 113 5.64 -1.57 4.33
C PHE A 113 6.92 -0.73 4.40
N GLU A 114 6.89 0.49 3.92
CA GLU A 114 7.95 1.50 4.11
C GLU A 114 8.22 1.82 5.58
N PHE A 115 7.25 1.56 6.46
CA PHE A 115 7.34 1.85 7.90
C PHE A 115 7.45 0.59 8.76
N ILE A 116 7.58 -0.58 8.11
CA ILE A 116 7.69 -1.89 8.77
C ILE A 116 9.16 -2.29 8.87
N HIS A 117 9.67 -2.31 10.11
CA HIS A 117 11.09 -2.61 10.39
C HIS A 117 11.41 -4.11 10.43
N HIS A 118 10.42 -4.94 10.77
CA HIS A 118 10.52 -6.40 10.77
C HIS A 118 9.53 -6.99 9.76
N PRO A 119 9.83 -6.88 8.44
CA PRO A 119 8.86 -7.21 7.39
C PRO A 119 8.49 -8.69 7.37
N GLN A 120 9.39 -9.58 7.78
CA GLN A 120 9.08 -11.01 7.87
C GLN A 120 8.05 -11.31 8.97
N ASP A 121 8.14 -10.66 10.12
CA ASP A 121 7.19 -10.88 11.22
C ASP A 121 5.80 -10.37 10.83
N ALA A 122 5.74 -9.19 10.20
CA ALA A 122 4.49 -8.65 9.67
C ALA A 122 3.89 -9.56 8.58
N TYR A 123 4.72 -10.02 7.64
CA TYR A 123 4.30 -10.97 6.61
C TYR A 123 3.70 -12.24 7.22
N ASN A 124 4.39 -12.85 8.17
CA ASN A 124 3.94 -14.08 8.84
C ASN A 124 2.59 -13.89 9.54
N GLU A 125 2.38 -12.74 10.18
CA GLU A 125 1.14 -12.43 10.86
C GLU A 125 -0.02 -12.19 9.87
N LEU A 126 0.22 -11.48 8.77
CA LEU A 126 -0.74 -11.33 7.68
C LEU A 126 -1.07 -12.70 7.05
N TYR A 127 -0.06 -13.52 6.80
CA TYR A 127 -0.24 -14.87 6.25
C TYR A 127 -1.02 -15.78 7.19
N ARG A 128 -0.84 -15.66 8.52
CA ARG A 128 -1.60 -16.42 9.53
C ARG A 128 -3.11 -16.19 9.39
N VAL A 129 -3.53 -14.92 9.27
CA VAL A 129 -4.96 -14.56 9.19
C VAL A 129 -5.55 -14.70 7.79
N LEU A 130 -4.74 -14.97 6.76
CA LEU A 130 -5.19 -15.26 5.40
C LEU A 130 -5.70 -16.71 5.32
N LYS A 131 -6.85 -16.94 4.68
CA LYS A 131 -7.40 -18.28 4.42
C LYS A 131 -6.53 -19.05 3.41
N PRO A 132 -6.49 -20.41 3.48
CA PRO A 132 -6.07 -21.22 2.35
C PRO A 132 -6.88 -20.85 1.10
N GLY A 133 -6.22 -20.78 -0.05
CA GLY A 133 -6.82 -20.26 -1.29
C GLY A 133 -6.82 -18.74 -1.41
N GLY A 134 -6.43 -18.02 -0.38
CA GLY A 134 -6.37 -16.57 -0.36
C GLY A 134 -5.11 -15.97 -0.99
N LYS A 135 -5.16 -14.68 -1.26
CA LYS A 135 -4.05 -13.91 -1.82
C LYS A 135 -3.61 -12.79 -0.87
N LEU A 136 -2.31 -12.59 -0.73
CA LEU A 136 -1.70 -11.47 -0.01
C LEU A 136 -0.97 -10.58 -1.02
N LEU A 137 -1.36 -9.29 -1.08
CA LEU A 137 -0.69 -8.31 -1.91
C LEU A 137 -0.02 -7.25 -1.04
N ILE A 138 1.26 -6.99 -1.30
CA ILE A 138 2.01 -5.91 -0.67
C ILE A 138 2.57 -5.01 -1.75
N GLY A 139 2.26 -3.72 -1.67
CA GLY A 139 2.84 -2.66 -2.48
C GLY A 139 3.68 -1.72 -1.63
N ALA A 140 4.91 -1.44 -2.05
CA ALA A 140 5.85 -0.64 -1.30
C ALA A 140 6.74 0.23 -2.20
N ILE A 141 7.18 1.38 -1.69
CA ILE A 141 8.15 2.26 -2.35
C ILE A 141 9.47 1.52 -2.48
N HIS A 142 9.98 1.46 -3.73
CA HIS A 142 11.24 0.80 -4.04
C HIS A 142 12.43 1.67 -3.62
N LYS A 143 13.25 1.15 -2.71
CA LYS A 143 14.40 1.84 -2.13
C LYS A 143 15.36 2.40 -3.18
N ASN A 144 15.69 1.61 -4.21
CA ASN A 144 16.69 1.96 -5.22
C ASN A 144 16.16 2.87 -6.34
N SER A 145 14.89 3.29 -6.27
CA SER A 145 14.28 4.21 -7.24
C SER A 145 14.66 5.68 -7.01
N ALA A 146 14.30 6.56 -7.96
CA ALA A 146 14.42 8.01 -7.78
C ALA A 146 13.56 8.51 -6.62
N TRP A 147 12.36 7.98 -6.46
CA TRP A 147 11.46 8.28 -5.34
C TRP A 147 12.01 7.78 -4.01
N GLY A 148 12.53 6.55 -3.97
CA GLY A 148 13.15 5.99 -2.77
C GLY A 148 14.29 6.87 -2.26
N ARG A 149 15.21 7.26 -3.16
CA ARG A 149 16.31 8.16 -2.80
C ARG A 149 15.83 9.53 -2.32
N MET A 150 14.80 10.10 -2.97
CA MET A 150 14.19 11.37 -2.54
C MET A 150 13.62 11.26 -1.12
N TYR A 151 12.87 10.20 -0.81
CA TYR A 151 12.28 10.00 0.51
C TYR A 151 13.32 9.71 1.60
N GLU A 152 14.37 8.94 1.31
CA GLU A 152 15.50 8.74 2.22
C GLU A 152 16.21 10.07 2.53
N GLN A 153 16.49 10.87 1.50
CA GLN A 153 17.09 12.19 1.67
C GLN A 153 16.20 13.12 2.51
N LYS A 154 14.90 13.15 2.24
CA LYS A 154 13.92 13.92 3.02
C LYS A 154 13.91 13.49 4.49
N GLY A 155 13.93 12.19 4.75
CA GLY A 155 13.98 11.65 6.11
C GLY A 155 15.26 11.99 6.86
N GLN A 156 16.42 12.03 6.16
CA GLN A 156 17.71 12.44 6.72
C GLN A 156 17.79 13.92 7.04
N GLN A 157 17.19 14.76 6.20
CA GLN A 157 17.24 16.23 6.33
C GLN A 157 16.21 16.79 7.32
N ASP A 158 15.08 16.09 7.51
CA ASP A 158 13.98 16.57 8.35
C ASP A 158 13.56 15.48 9.36
N PRO A 159 14.00 15.61 10.64
CA PRO A 159 13.58 14.68 11.70
C PRO A 159 12.08 14.64 11.97
N SER A 160 11.31 15.65 11.51
CA SER A 160 9.84 15.67 11.63
C SER A 160 9.14 14.93 10.50
N SER A 161 9.87 14.60 9.42
CA SER A 161 9.34 13.84 8.30
C SER A 161 8.90 12.44 8.73
N VAL A 162 7.78 11.96 8.18
CA VAL A 162 7.35 10.56 8.36
C VAL A 162 8.39 9.57 7.85
N PHE A 163 9.22 9.97 6.88
CA PHE A 163 10.29 9.16 6.30
C PHE A 163 11.57 9.13 7.13
N HIS A 164 11.66 9.90 8.23
CA HIS A 164 12.85 9.89 9.10
C HIS A 164 13.17 8.49 9.64
N ASN A 165 12.13 7.72 9.95
CA ASN A 165 12.25 6.33 10.41
C ASN A 165 11.72 5.33 9.38
N ALA A 166 11.70 5.68 8.10
CA ALA A 166 11.26 4.75 7.07
C ALA A 166 12.31 3.67 6.82
N ALA A 167 11.84 2.46 6.56
CA ALA A 167 12.63 1.29 6.18
C ALA A 167 12.20 0.84 4.78
N LEU A 168 12.58 1.62 3.75
CA LEU A 168 12.24 1.32 2.36
C LEU A 168 12.77 -0.05 1.94
N LYS A 169 12.05 -0.75 1.08
CA LYS A 169 12.36 -2.11 0.65
C LYS A 169 12.98 -2.14 -0.74
N THR A 170 13.94 -3.04 -0.92
CA THR A 170 14.44 -3.43 -2.24
C THR A 170 13.57 -4.54 -2.83
N THR A 171 13.71 -4.77 -4.13
CA THR A 171 13.09 -5.93 -4.81
C THR A 171 13.47 -7.24 -4.15
N ASP A 172 14.76 -7.44 -3.83
CA ASP A 172 15.24 -8.68 -3.22
C ASP A 172 14.69 -8.90 -1.81
N GLU A 173 14.58 -7.84 -1.00
CA GLU A 173 13.94 -7.93 0.31
C GLU A 173 12.46 -8.31 0.22
N MET A 174 11.72 -7.78 -0.75
CA MET A 174 10.34 -8.17 -0.99
C MET A 174 10.21 -9.63 -1.46
N LEU A 175 11.06 -10.06 -2.40
CA LEU A 175 11.10 -11.45 -2.90
C LEU A 175 11.43 -12.45 -1.80
N SER A 176 12.28 -12.08 -0.85
CA SER A 176 12.74 -12.95 0.23
C SER A 176 11.70 -13.24 1.31
N LEU A 177 10.57 -12.50 1.35
CA LEU A 177 9.51 -12.70 2.36
C LEU A 177 8.92 -14.12 2.29
N ASP A 178 8.61 -14.59 1.10
CA ASP A 178 8.13 -15.96 0.85
C ASP A 178 8.29 -16.29 -0.64
N PRO A 179 9.47 -16.75 -1.06
CA PRO A 179 9.73 -17.07 -2.46
C PRO A 179 8.95 -18.27 -2.98
N ASP A 180 8.55 -19.20 -2.09
CA ASP A 180 7.87 -20.43 -2.47
C ASP A 180 6.40 -20.21 -2.85
N HIS A 181 5.77 -19.17 -2.30
CA HIS A 181 4.36 -18.85 -2.57
C HIS A 181 4.16 -17.57 -3.38
N LEU A 182 5.24 -16.97 -3.88
CA LEU A 182 5.17 -15.78 -4.74
C LEU A 182 4.54 -16.14 -6.09
N LEU A 183 3.41 -15.50 -6.41
CA LEU A 183 2.73 -15.65 -7.71
C LEU A 183 3.26 -14.69 -8.77
N ALA A 184 3.45 -13.43 -8.37
CA ALA A 184 3.85 -12.38 -9.29
C ALA A 184 4.44 -11.18 -8.54
N MET A 185 5.30 -10.45 -9.23
CA MET A 185 5.75 -9.12 -8.81
C MET A 185 5.80 -8.21 -10.01
N ARG A 186 5.37 -6.95 -9.84
CA ARG A 186 5.41 -5.90 -10.86
C ARG A 186 5.91 -4.59 -10.27
N GLY A 187 6.68 -3.86 -11.06
CA GLY A 187 6.99 -2.47 -10.81
C GLY A 187 6.01 -1.55 -11.52
N CYS A 188 5.79 -0.37 -10.95
CA CYS A 188 5.07 0.74 -11.56
C CYS A 188 5.63 2.07 -11.06
N VAL A 189 5.12 3.18 -11.61
CA VAL A 189 5.59 4.54 -11.33
C VAL A 189 7.06 4.70 -11.74
N TYR A 190 7.29 4.71 -13.04
CA TYR A 190 8.61 5.01 -13.62
C TYR A 190 8.82 6.52 -13.82
N ILE A 191 7.74 7.31 -13.76
CA ILE A 191 7.78 8.77 -13.76
C ILE A 191 8.59 9.27 -12.55
N PRO A 192 9.58 10.16 -12.73
CA PRO A 192 10.38 10.67 -11.62
C PRO A 192 9.59 11.66 -10.73
N PRO A 193 10.04 11.92 -9.48
CA PRO A 193 9.32 12.76 -8.53
C PRO A 193 9.25 14.26 -8.90
N ASP A 194 10.09 14.70 -9.81
CA ASP A 194 10.14 16.07 -10.36
C ASP A 194 9.53 16.19 -11.76
N ALA A 195 8.77 15.17 -12.19
CA ALA A 195 8.11 15.15 -13.48
C ALA A 195 7.15 16.33 -13.65
N VAL A 196 7.20 16.98 -14.81
CA VAL A 196 6.29 18.04 -15.18
C VAL A 196 4.93 17.47 -15.62
N GLU A 197 3.86 18.23 -15.41
CA GLU A 197 2.48 17.75 -15.65
C GLU A 197 2.28 17.20 -17.07
N GLN A 198 2.89 17.81 -18.09
CA GLN A 198 2.79 17.38 -19.48
C GLN A 198 3.38 15.98 -19.74
N SER A 199 4.26 15.50 -18.86
CA SER A 199 4.88 14.16 -18.96
C SER A 199 4.10 13.08 -18.20
N LEU A 200 3.02 13.44 -17.50
CA LEU A 200 2.19 12.48 -16.76
C LEU A 200 1.23 11.73 -17.70
N THR A 201 1.80 10.84 -18.51
CA THR A 201 1.07 10.05 -19.50
C THR A 201 1.46 8.57 -19.43
N LEU A 202 0.54 7.68 -19.79
CA LEU A 202 0.81 6.24 -19.85
C LEU A 202 1.87 5.89 -20.91
N GLU A 203 2.00 6.71 -21.96
CA GLU A 203 3.03 6.53 -22.97
C GLU A 203 4.42 6.81 -22.40
N GLU A 204 4.59 7.91 -21.67
CA GLU A 204 5.84 8.26 -21.02
C GLU A 204 6.19 7.26 -19.90
N GLU A 205 5.23 6.85 -19.10
CA GLU A 205 5.39 5.78 -18.10
C GLU A 205 5.93 4.50 -18.76
N LYS A 206 5.32 4.06 -19.86
CA LYS A 206 5.76 2.90 -20.62
C LYS A 206 7.15 3.09 -21.24
N ARG A 207 7.47 4.28 -21.73
CA ARG A 207 8.79 4.59 -22.27
C ARG A 207 9.87 4.49 -21.19
N LEU A 208 9.60 5.09 -20.02
CA LEU A 208 10.52 5.08 -18.89
C LEU A 208 10.71 3.70 -18.28
N SER A 209 9.72 2.83 -18.35
CA SER A 209 9.83 1.44 -17.84
C SER A 209 10.91 0.61 -18.53
N GLN A 210 11.41 1.05 -19.68
CA GLN A 210 12.49 0.35 -20.41
C GLN A 210 13.90 0.71 -19.90
N THR A 211 14.03 1.80 -19.16
CA THR A 211 15.35 2.38 -18.81
C THR A 211 15.49 2.79 -17.35
N SER A 212 14.41 2.78 -16.59
CA SER A 212 14.37 3.25 -15.20
C SER A 212 13.92 2.15 -14.25
N GLU A 213 14.34 2.26 -12.99
CA GLU A 213 13.80 1.44 -11.90
C GLU A 213 12.40 1.94 -11.52
N PRO A 214 11.45 1.03 -11.23
CA PRO A 214 10.13 1.43 -10.77
C PRO A 214 10.22 2.10 -9.39
N ALA A 215 9.41 3.11 -9.17
CA ALA A 215 9.30 3.74 -7.86
C ALA A 215 8.51 2.91 -6.86
N PHE A 216 7.61 2.07 -7.35
CA PHE A 216 6.73 1.26 -6.53
C PHE A 216 6.74 -0.20 -7.00
N ILE A 217 6.85 -1.12 -6.06
CA ILE A 217 6.87 -2.57 -6.30
C ILE A 217 5.63 -3.17 -5.67
N VAL A 218 4.91 -3.97 -6.45
CA VAL A 218 3.72 -4.71 -5.99
C VAL A 218 4.00 -6.20 -6.13
N ALA A 219 3.97 -6.91 -5.02
CA ALA A 219 4.17 -8.35 -4.96
C ALA A 219 2.90 -9.05 -4.47
N LEU A 220 2.61 -10.20 -5.05
CA LEU A 220 1.42 -11.01 -4.78
C LEU A 220 1.82 -12.42 -4.41
N TRP A 221 1.36 -12.88 -3.25
CA TRP A 221 1.52 -14.26 -2.78
C TRP A 221 0.17 -14.99 -2.71
N TYR A 222 0.24 -16.29 -2.70
CA TYR A 222 -0.90 -17.21 -2.58
C TYR A 222 -0.69 -18.17 -1.41
N LYS A 223 -1.70 -18.37 -0.60
CA LYS A 223 -1.69 -19.37 0.46
C LYS A 223 -2.35 -20.65 -0.06
N PRO A 224 -1.63 -21.78 -0.22
CA PRO A 224 -2.17 -23.05 -0.69
C PRO A 224 -3.24 -23.66 0.24
#